data_27097b8d172601a029f3635c5026e2da
#
_entry.id   27097b8d172601a029f3635c5026e2da
#
_cell.length_a   1.000
_cell.length_b   1.000
_cell.length_c   1.000
_cell.angle_alpha   90.00
_cell.angle_beta   90.00
_cell.angle_gamma   90.00
#
_symmetry.space_group_name_H-M   'P 1'
#
loop_
_entity.id
_entity.type
_entity.pdbx_description
1 polymer ?
#
loop_
_entity_poly.entity_id
_entity_poly.type
_entity_poly.pdbx_seq_one_letter_code
_entity_poly.pdbx_strand_id
1 'polypeptide(L)'
;MSRLRVLSGIQPTADSFHLGNYLGAVRQWVALQDTHDAFYCVVDLHAITVPQDPVLLTRRTRVAAAQLLGAGLDPDRCTLFVQSHVPEHTELAWILGCQTGFGEASRMTQFKDKSAKEGHDQ
;
A
#
# COMPACT_ATOMS: atom_id res chain seq x y z
N MET A 1 9.26 26.90 -8.82
CA MET A 1 7.94 26.30 -8.57
C MET A 1 8.13 25.02 -7.79
N SER A 2 7.38 24.79 -6.70
CA SER A 2 7.43 23.51 -5.99
C SER A 2 6.85 22.41 -6.88
N ARG A 3 7.52 21.24 -6.91
CA ARG A 3 6.97 20.06 -7.60
C ARG A 3 5.65 19.63 -6.95
N LEU A 4 4.70 19.20 -7.73
CA LEU A 4 3.48 18.60 -7.20
C LEU A 4 3.80 17.30 -6.47
N ARG A 5 3.17 17.10 -5.32
CA ARG A 5 3.36 15.90 -4.52
C ARG A 5 2.42 14.79 -4.98
N VAL A 6 2.95 13.57 -5.08
CA VAL A 6 2.17 12.37 -5.37
C VAL A 6 2.47 11.30 -4.31
N LEU A 7 1.42 10.66 -3.81
CA LEU A 7 1.50 9.51 -2.90
C LEU A 7 0.73 8.35 -3.52
N SER A 8 1.36 7.19 -3.58
CA SER A 8 0.71 5.96 -4.02
C SER A 8 1.27 4.75 -3.28
N GLY A 9 0.54 3.64 -3.28
CA GLY A 9 0.96 2.45 -2.55
C GLY A 9 0.64 1.15 -3.27
N ILE A 10 1.39 0.11 -2.94
CA ILE A 10 1.20 -1.25 -3.44
C ILE A 10 1.19 -2.25 -2.31
N GLN A 11 0.24 -3.20 -2.35
CA GLN A 11 0.11 -4.23 -1.33
C GLN A 11 1.11 -5.36 -1.56
N PRO A 12 1.83 -5.83 -0.52
CA PRO A 12 2.74 -6.96 -0.59
C PRO A 12 1.99 -8.29 -0.37
N THR A 13 0.94 -8.56 -1.14
CA THR A 13 0.06 -9.73 -0.97
C THR A 13 0.40 -10.92 -1.86
N ALA A 14 1.39 -10.78 -2.73
CA ALA A 14 1.86 -11.83 -3.64
C ALA A 14 3.38 -11.94 -3.63
N ASP A 15 3.90 -13.08 -4.10
CA ASP A 15 5.36 -13.33 -4.14
C ASP A 15 6.07 -12.52 -5.24
N SER A 16 5.31 -11.97 -6.19
CA SER A 16 5.83 -11.06 -7.21
C SER A 16 4.72 -10.20 -7.80
N PHE A 17 5.10 -9.07 -8.39
CA PHE A 17 4.18 -8.27 -9.18
C PHE A 17 3.83 -9.01 -10.48
N HIS A 18 2.56 -8.96 -10.85
CA HIS A 18 2.13 -9.40 -12.17
C HIS A 18 2.17 -8.24 -13.18
N LEU A 19 2.04 -8.57 -14.46
CA LEU A 19 2.10 -7.58 -15.54
C LEU A 19 1.12 -6.42 -15.36
N GLY A 20 -0.07 -6.67 -14.79
CA GLY A 20 -1.07 -5.64 -14.50
C GLY A 20 -0.60 -4.62 -13.45
N ASN A 21 0.13 -5.05 -12.42
CA ASN A 21 0.74 -4.13 -11.45
C ASN A 21 1.79 -3.24 -12.14
N TYR A 22 2.63 -3.83 -12.98
CA TYR A 22 3.66 -3.09 -13.69
C TYR A 22 3.07 -2.05 -14.65
N LEU A 23 2.17 -2.47 -15.54
CA LEU A 23 1.58 -1.58 -16.53
C LEU A 23 0.60 -0.55 -15.92
N GLY A 24 -0.14 -0.96 -14.90
CA GLY A 24 -1.16 -0.12 -14.26
C GLY A 24 -0.61 0.92 -13.28
N ALA A 25 0.54 0.65 -12.67
CA ALA A 25 1.08 1.50 -11.62
C ALA A 25 2.59 1.74 -11.75
N VAL A 26 3.41 0.69 -11.65
CA VAL A 26 4.86 0.83 -11.44
C VAL A 26 5.55 1.59 -12.57
N ARG A 27 5.20 1.32 -13.82
CA ARG A 27 5.74 2.06 -14.99
C ARG A 27 5.44 3.55 -14.92
N GLN A 28 4.26 3.92 -14.44
CA GLN A 28 3.87 5.33 -14.28
C GLN A 28 4.64 5.97 -13.11
N TRP A 29 4.85 5.24 -12.02
CA TRP A 29 5.63 5.71 -10.87
C TRP A 29 7.07 6.04 -11.25
N VAL A 30 7.69 5.17 -12.06
CA VAL A 30 9.05 5.41 -12.58
C VAL A 30 9.11 6.72 -13.39
N ALA A 31 8.11 7.00 -14.20
CA ALA A 31 8.05 8.25 -14.96
C ALA A 31 7.76 9.47 -14.08
N LEU A 32 6.90 9.34 -13.06
CA LEU A 32 6.50 10.44 -12.19
C LEU A 32 7.60 10.91 -11.25
N GLN A 33 8.56 10.03 -10.86
CA GLN A 33 9.67 10.43 -9.99
C GLN A 33 10.53 11.56 -10.58
N ASP A 34 10.50 11.76 -11.90
CA ASP A 34 11.27 12.81 -12.58
C ASP A 34 10.64 14.19 -12.46
N THR A 35 9.34 14.24 -12.36
CA THR A 35 8.55 15.47 -12.46
C THR A 35 7.84 15.86 -11.16
N HIS A 36 7.67 14.92 -10.23
CA HIS A 36 6.92 15.09 -8.99
C HIS A 36 7.80 14.89 -7.75
N ASP A 37 7.34 15.43 -6.63
CA ASP A 37 7.80 15.06 -5.29
C ASP A 37 7.07 13.76 -4.90
N ALA A 38 7.68 12.60 -5.25
CA ALA A 38 7.01 11.33 -5.28
C ALA A 38 7.27 10.49 -4.03
N PHE A 39 6.19 9.97 -3.43
CA PHE A 39 6.19 9.09 -2.27
C PHE A 39 5.51 7.78 -2.65
N TYR A 40 6.24 6.67 -2.57
CA TYR A 40 5.72 5.34 -2.86
C TYR A 40 5.83 4.44 -1.64
N CYS A 41 4.73 3.79 -1.32
CA CYS A 41 4.55 3.04 -0.10
C CYS A 41 4.29 1.56 -0.38
N VAL A 42 5.04 0.67 0.28
CA VAL A 42 4.64 -0.74 0.42
C VAL A 42 3.66 -0.80 1.58
N VAL A 43 2.37 -1.02 1.29
CA VAL A 43 1.27 -0.88 2.26
C VAL A 43 0.99 -2.20 2.99
N ASP A 44 1.90 -2.59 3.86
CA ASP A 44 1.81 -3.78 4.69
C ASP A 44 0.68 -3.70 5.73
N LEU A 45 0.39 -2.52 6.29
CA LEU A 45 -0.75 -2.32 7.17
C LEU A 45 -2.08 -2.48 6.44
N HIS A 46 -2.13 -2.13 5.16
CA HIS A 46 -3.32 -2.35 4.35
C HIS A 46 -3.50 -3.84 4.03
N ALA A 47 -2.40 -4.59 3.89
CA ALA A 47 -2.45 -6.02 3.64
C ALA A 47 -3.07 -6.81 4.80
N ILE A 48 -2.84 -6.42 6.05
CA ILE A 48 -3.37 -7.11 7.25
C ILE A 48 -4.87 -6.85 7.52
N THR A 49 -5.55 -6.09 6.66
CA THR A 49 -7.02 -5.99 6.69
C THR A 49 -7.72 -7.27 6.25
N VAL A 50 -6.97 -8.25 5.79
CA VAL A 50 -7.38 -9.65 5.59
C VAL A 50 -6.31 -10.56 6.23
N PRO A 51 -6.63 -11.80 6.61
CA PRO A 51 -5.68 -12.72 7.23
C PRO A 51 -4.41 -12.89 6.39
N GLN A 52 -3.24 -12.76 7.04
CA GLN A 52 -1.93 -12.93 6.42
C GLN A 52 -1.05 -13.83 7.30
N ASP A 53 -0.23 -14.66 6.69
CA ASP A 53 0.87 -15.32 7.40
C ASP A 53 1.97 -14.28 7.70
N PRO A 54 2.37 -14.09 8.97
CA PRO A 54 3.33 -13.02 9.34
C PRO A 54 4.71 -13.19 8.71
N VAL A 55 5.17 -14.43 8.53
CA VAL A 55 6.48 -14.72 7.95
C VAL A 55 6.47 -14.41 6.45
N LEU A 56 5.41 -14.84 5.77
CA LEU A 56 5.22 -14.53 4.34
C LEU A 56 5.03 -13.04 4.11
N LEU A 57 4.26 -12.35 4.94
CA LEU A 57 4.06 -10.90 4.81
C LEU A 57 5.38 -10.14 4.95
N THR A 58 6.20 -10.49 5.95
CA THR A 58 7.52 -9.90 6.13
C THR A 58 8.41 -10.09 4.92
N ARG A 59 8.45 -11.30 4.37
CA ARG A 59 9.21 -11.63 3.15
C ARG A 59 8.69 -10.85 1.95
N ARG A 60 7.37 -10.87 1.71
CA ARG A 60 6.71 -10.22 0.59
C ARG A 60 6.88 -8.71 0.60
N THR A 61 6.88 -8.08 1.78
CA THR A 61 7.16 -6.66 1.93
C THR A 61 8.55 -6.30 1.42
N ARG A 62 9.58 -7.09 1.78
CA ARG A 62 10.94 -6.90 1.28
C ARG A 62 11.07 -7.16 -0.22
N VAL A 63 10.44 -8.22 -0.70
CA VAL A 63 10.42 -8.57 -2.13
C VAL A 63 9.74 -7.47 -2.94
N ALA A 64 8.61 -6.95 -2.48
CA ALA A 64 7.91 -5.85 -3.15
C ALA A 64 8.79 -4.59 -3.26
N ALA A 65 9.47 -4.20 -2.18
CA ALA A 65 10.40 -3.08 -2.22
C ALA A 65 11.56 -3.32 -3.21
N ALA A 66 12.16 -4.51 -3.19
CA ALA A 66 13.23 -4.88 -4.11
C ALA A 66 12.77 -4.87 -5.58
N GLN A 67 11.56 -5.34 -5.85
CA GLN A 67 10.99 -5.33 -7.20
C GLN A 67 10.70 -3.92 -7.70
N LEU A 68 10.27 -3.01 -6.82
CA LEU A 68 10.07 -1.60 -7.15
C LEU A 68 11.39 -0.93 -7.56
N LEU A 69 12.46 -1.17 -6.79
CA LEU A 69 13.80 -0.69 -7.13
C LEU A 69 14.29 -1.31 -8.45
N GLY A 70 14.14 -2.62 -8.62
CA GLY A 70 14.50 -3.32 -9.85
C GLY A 70 13.69 -2.88 -11.08
N ALA A 71 12.48 -2.37 -10.88
CA ALA A 71 11.64 -1.81 -11.95
C ALA A 71 12.02 -0.36 -12.34
N GLY A 72 12.92 0.28 -11.59
CA GLY A 72 13.46 1.59 -11.93
C GLY A 72 13.09 2.73 -10.98
N LEU A 73 12.50 2.44 -9.82
CA LEU A 73 12.39 3.47 -8.77
C LEU A 73 13.77 3.75 -8.19
N ASP A 74 14.11 5.02 -8.13
CA ASP A 74 15.40 5.51 -7.65
C ASP A 74 15.20 6.21 -6.29
N PRO A 75 15.78 5.69 -5.19
CA PRO A 75 15.63 6.29 -3.87
C PRO A 75 16.26 7.68 -3.73
N ASP A 76 17.14 8.08 -4.66
CA ASP A 76 17.66 9.44 -4.71
C ASP A 76 16.68 10.44 -5.38
N ARG A 77 15.65 9.94 -6.05
CA ARG A 77 14.67 10.71 -6.82
C ARG A 77 13.24 10.65 -6.27
N CYS A 78 12.94 9.63 -5.49
CA CYS A 78 11.63 9.47 -4.83
C CYS A 78 11.81 8.92 -3.40
N THR A 79 10.79 9.08 -2.58
CA THR A 79 10.74 8.44 -1.27
C THR A 79 10.02 7.10 -1.39
N LEU A 80 10.75 6.00 -1.16
CA LEU A 80 10.18 4.66 -1.04
C LEU A 80 10.19 4.24 0.43
N PHE A 81 9.05 3.83 0.98
CA PHE A 81 8.95 3.45 2.38
C PHE A 81 7.95 2.30 2.60
N VAL A 82 8.05 1.67 3.77
CA VAL A 82 7.10 0.67 4.25
C VAL A 82 6.13 1.35 5.22
N GLN A 83 4.85 1.15 5.05
CA GLN A 83 3.80 1.86 5.80
C GLN A 83 3.93 1.69 7.32
N SER A 84 4.22 0.48 7.80
CA SER A 84 4.39 0.21 9.23
C SER A 84 5.62 0.89 9.87
N HIS A 85 6.54 1.42 9.06
CA HIS A 85 7.67 2.19 9.55
C HIS A 85 7.35 3.68 9.81
N VAL A 86 6.12 4.10 9.54
CA VAL A 86 5.59 5.45 9.80
C VAL A 86 4.50 5.35 10.87
N PRO A 87 4.83 5.47 12.17
CA PRO A 87 3.88 5.29 13.29
C PRO A 87 2.66 6.18 13.18
N GLU A 88 2.81 7.37 12.63
CA GLU A 88 1.75 8.37 12.46
C GLU A 88 0.59 7.85 11.62
N HIS A 89 0.81 6.91 10.71
CA HIS A 89 -0.26 6.26 9.94
C HIS A 89 -1.22 5.48 10.86
N THR A 90 -0.69 4.75 11.84
CA THR A 90 -1.50 3.99 12.81
C THR A 90 -2.12 4.90 13.86
N GLU A 91 -1.40 5.92 14.31
CA GLU A 91 -1.91 6.90 15.28
C GLU A 91 -3.09 7.68 14.71
N LEU A 92 -2.94 8.20 13.47
CA LEU A 92 -4.03 8.92 12.81
C LEU A 92 -5.21 7.98 12.50
N ALA A 93 -4.94 6.76 12.07
CA ALA A 93 -6.00 5.76 11.84
C ALA A 93 -6.80 5.47 13.11
N TRP A 94 -6.13 5.39 14.28
CA TRP A 94 -6.79 5.22 15.57
C TRP A 94 -7.69 6.41 15.90
N ILE A 95 -7.16 7.63 15.79
CA ILE A 95 -7.92 8.87 16.07
C ILE A 95 -9.16 8.95 15.17
N LEU A 96 -9.00 8.72 13.88
CA LEU A 96 -10.12 8.74 12.93
C LEU A 96 -11.10 7.58 13.18
N GLY A 97 -10.61 6.41 13.58
CA GLY A 97 -11.43 5.27 13.97
C GLY A 97 -12.33 5.59 15.18
N CYS A 98 -11.82 6.33 16.17
CA CYS A 98 -12.61 6.78 17.31
C CYS A 98 -13.75 7.75 16.93
N GLN A 99 -13.62 8.44 15.82
CA GLN A 99 -14.63 9.39 15.30
C GLN A 99 -15.58 8.74 14.28
N THR A 100 -15.26 7.54 13.80
CA THR A 100 -16.00 6.86 12.72
C THR A 100 -17.02 5.89 13.32
N GLY A 101 -18.29 6.10 13.03
CA GLY A 101 -19.35 5.17 13.44
C GLY A 101 -19.33 3.89 12.59
N PHE A 102 -19.68 2.74 13.22
CA PHE A 102 -19.78 1.46 12.51
C PHE A 102 -20.73 1.53 11.29
N GLY A 103 -21.84 2.27 11.40
CA GLY A 103 -22.78 2.48 10.30
C GLY A 103 -22.17 3.20 9.09
N GLU A 104 -21.15 4.03 9.28
CA GLU A 104 -20.41 4.67 8.20
C GLU A 104 -19.41 3.71 7.57
N ALA A 105 -18.60 3.04 8.39
CA ALA A 105 -17.63 2.06 7.94
C ALA A 105 -18.27 0.90 7.16
N SER A 106 -19.40 0.38 7.62
CA SER A 106 -20.12 -0.73 7.00
C SER A 106 -20.74 -0.40 5.64
N ARG A 107 -20.90 0.88 5.30
CA ARG A 107 -21.37 1.32 3.97
C ARG A 107 -20.27 1.33 2.91
N MET A 108 -19.00 1.29 3.31
CA MET A 108 -17.87 1.26 2.37
C MET A 108 -17.88 0.00 1.52
N THR A 109 -17.69 0.15 0.20
CA THR A 109 -17.62 -0.98 -0.73
C THR A 109 -16.57 -2.00 -0.34
N GLN A 110 -15.37 -1.52 0.01
CA GLN A 110 -14.26 -2.39 0.42
C GLN A 110 -14.56 -3.18 1.70
N PHE A 111 -15.27 -2.58 2.66
CA PHE A 111 -15.71 -3.30 3.86
C PHE A 111 -16.65 -4.45 3.48
N LYS A 112 -17.65 -4.19 2.63
CA LYS A 112 -18.61 -5.20 2.17
C LYS A 112 -17.92 -6.34 1.40
N ASP A 113 -17.00 -6.00 0.51
CA ASP A 113 -16.28 -6.97 -0.32
C ASP A 113 -15.39 -7.90 0.53
N LYS A 114 -14.72 -7.35 1.55
CA LYS A 114 -13.86 -8.12 2.45
C LYS A 114 -14.67 -8.97 3.42
N SER A 115 -15.71 -8.42 4.03
CA SER A 115 -16.60 -9.14 4.93
C SER A 115 -17.32 -10.31 4.24
N ALA A 116 -17.69 -10.16 2.98
CA ALA A 116 -18.29 -11.24 2.21
C ALA A 116 -17.32 -12.41 1.95
N LYS A 117 -16.02 -12.12 1.79
CA LYS A 117 -14.99 -13.16 1.62
C LYS A 117 -14.71 -13.92 2.90
N GLU A 118 -14.69 -13.24 4.04
CA GLU A 118 -14.49 -13.88 5.35
C GLU A 118 -15.70 -14.72 5.78
N GLY A 119 -16.91 -14.37 5.36
CA GLY A 119 -18.14 -15.13 5.68
C GLY A 119 -18.33 -16.42 4.88
N HIS A 120 -17.51 -16.71 3.90
CA HIS A 120 -17.58 -17.94 3.11
C HIS A 120 -16.72 -19.09 3.65
N ASP A 121 -15.88 -18.83 4.67
CA ASP A 121 -15.00 -19.83 5.30
C ASP A 121 -15.53 -20.32 6.68
N GLN A 122 -16.84 -20.15 6.97
CA GLN A 122 -17.50 -20.69 8.17
C GLN A 122 -18.53 -21.75 7.81
#